data_510cbea2c2629a2f2a8c44d483816ea7
#
_entry.id   510cbea2c2629a2f2a8c44d483816ea7
#
_cell.length_a   1.000
_cell.length_b   1.000
_cell.length_c   1.000
_cell.angle_alpha   90.00
_cell.angle_beta   90.00
_cell.angle_gamma   90.00
#
_symmetry.space_group_name_H-M   'P 1'
#
loop_
_entity.id
_entity.type
_entity.pdbx_description
1 polymer ?
#
loop_
_entity_poly.entity_id
_entity_poly.type
_entity_poly.pdbx_seq_one_letter_code
_entity_poly.pdbx_strand_id
1 'polypeptide(L)'
;MTTPTAHDEALIELRGVSKSFGALKVLDGINLRLAAGQTTVVIGESGTGKSVLLKHIVALMKPDTGEVRFHGRRIDNLSERELADIRCRFGFLFQMGALFDSMTVGENVAFPIIEHGGKLNGRLSEIVAEKLRLVGLDGLQNRTPGQISGGQKKRVALARAIAMGPEVILYDEPTTGLDPVRSDVINELILKLKREIRVTSVVVTHDMTSAMKVADRIVMLHGGRIIADGPPEYYRTTSDARVRRFVDGQADPSDLEALNISTLTKGNKG
;
A
#
# COMPACT_ATOMS: atom_id res chain seq x y z
N MET A 1 -14.46 25.63 23.14
CA MET A 1 -14.39 25.25 21.69
C MET A 1 -12.92 25.34 21.32
N THR A 2 -12.20 24.24 21.38
CA THR A 2 -10.78 24.15 20.98
C THR A 2 -10.73 24.08 19.45
N THR A 3 -10.08 25.02 18.84
CA THR A 3 -9.73 25.04 17.39
C THR A 3 -8.97 23.73 17.07
N PRO A 4 -9.38 22.96 16.03
CA PRO A 4 -8.60 21.79 15.61
C PRO A 4 -7.20 22.23 15.21
N THR A 5 -6.19 21.64 15.81
CA THR A 5 -4.80 21.86 15.41
C THR A 5 -4.59 21.27 14.00
N ALA A 6 -3.71 21.89 13.18
CA ALA A 6 -3.43 21.51 11.79
C ALA A 6 -2.99 20.03 11.58
N HIS A 7 -2.86 19.26 12.65
CA HIS A 7 -2.58 17.82 12.65
C HIS A 7 -3.83 16.93 12.57
N ASP A 8 -5.04 17.50 12.58
CA ASP A 8 -6.29 16.74 12.66
C ASP A 8 -7.00 16.55 11.30
N GLU A 9 -6.49 17.18 10.23
CA GLU A 9 -7.06 17.01 8.90
C GLU A 9 -6.51 15.75 8.22
N ALA A 10 -7.41 14.79 7.95
CA ALA A 10 -7.08 13.61 7.18
C ALA A 10 -6.71 14.00 5.74
N LEU A 11 -5.54 13.56 5.26
CA LEU A 11 -5.14 13.72 3.86
C LEU A 11 -6.08 12.94 2.94
N ILE A 12 -6.43 11.71 3.36
CA ILE A 12 -7.39 10.83 2.67
C ILE A 12 -8.43 10.38 3.68
N GLU A 13 -9.69 10.38 3.29
CA GLU A 13 -10.79 9.92 4.13
C GLU A 13 -11.78 9.06 3.32
N LEU A 14 -12.07 7.88 3.83
CA LEU A 14 -13.13 7.00 3.37
C LEU A 14 -14.27 7.08 4.38
N ARG A 15 -15.50 7.34 3.92
CA ARG A 15 -16.71 7.45 4.76
C ARG A 15 -17.75 6.45 4.29
N GLY A 16 -17.97 5.39 5.07
CA GLY A 16 -18.99 4.38 4.81
C GLY A 16 -18.81 3.65 3.48
N VAL A 17 -17.57 3.49 3.01
CA VAL A 17 -17.27 2.90 1.69
C VAL A 17 -17.62 1.41 1.69
N SER A 18 -18.52 1.03 0.78
CA SER A 18 -18.87 -0.37 0.52
C SER A 18 -18.66 -0.72 -0.94
N LYS A 19 -18.28 -1.99 -1.18
CA LYS A 19 -18.09 -2.54 -2.53
C LYS A 19 -18.45 -4.01 -2.59
N SER A 20 -19.25 -4.38 -3.59
CA SER A 20 -19.62 -5.76 -3.88
C SER A 20 -19.25 -6.14 -5.32
N PHE A 21 -19.00 -7.41 -5.55
CA PHE A 21 -18.84 -8.02 -6.86
C PHE A 21 -19.83 -9.19 -6.98
N GLY A 22 -20.94 -8.95 -7.66
CA GLY A 22 -22.08 -9.85 -7.62
C GLY A 22 -22.62 -9.99 -6.20
N ALA A 23 -22.75 -11.21 -5.71
CA ALA A 23 -23.19 -11.49 -4.35
C ALA A 23 -22.11 -11.31 -3.26
N LEU A 24 -20.84 -11.20 -3.67
CA LEU A 24 -19.72 -11.08 -2.72
C LEU A 24 -19.51 -9.63 -2.29
N LYS A 25 -19.80 -9.32 -1.02
CA LYS A 25 -19.52 -8.03 -0.40
C LYS A 25 -18.05 -8.02 0.07
N VAL A 26 -17.20 -7.24 -0.60
CA VAL A 26 -15.75 -7.19 -0.36
C VAL A 26 -15.37 -6.10 0.62
N LEU A 27 -16.03 -4.93 0.57
CA LEU A 27 -15.91 -3.87 1.56
C LEU A 27 -17.29 -3.54 2.09
N ASP A 28 -17.43 -3.38 3.41
CA ASP A 28 -18.69 -3.17 4.11
C ASP A 28 -18.60 -2.01 5.11
N GLY A 29 -18.97 -0.81 4.65
CA GLY A 29 -19.06 0.39 5.48
C GLY A 29 -17.71 0.86 6.02
N ILE A 30 -16.65 0.80 5.23
CA ILE A 30 -15.29 1.21 5.64
C ILE A 30 -15.27 2.70 5.97
N ASN A 31 -14.87 3.01 7.20
CA ASN A 31 -14.49 4.35 7.64
C ASN A 31 -13.01 4.34 7.98
N LEU A 32 -12.22 5.13 7.24
CA LEU A 32 -10.77 5.18 7.41
C LEU A 32 -10.27 6.60 7.14
N ARG A 33 -9.47 7.13 8.05
CA ARG A 33 -8.79 8.44 7.91
C ARG A 33 -7.30 8.20 7.88
N LEU A 34 -6.62 8.75 6.89
CA LEU A 34 -5.18 8.63 6.69
C LEU A 34 -4.54 10.00 6.85
N ALA A 35 -3.68 10.14 7.84
CA ALA A 35 -2.99 11.39 8.12
C ALA A 35 -1.78 11.60 7.19
N ALA A 36 -1.49 12.85 6.86
CA ALA A 36 -0.31 13.20 6.07
C ALA A 36 1.00 12.81 6.77
N GLY A 37 1.98 12.33 6.00
CA GLY A 37 3.31 11.97 6.49
C GLY A 37 3.37 10.68 7.32
N GLN A 38 2.25 9.98 7.51
CA GLN A 38 2.21 8.70 8.22
C GLN A 38 2.31 7.51 7.27
N THR A 39 2.86 6.41 7.77
CA THR A 39 2.75 5.09 7.15
C THR A 39 1.63 4.32 7.84
N THR A 40 0.48 4.18 7.14
CA THR A 40 -0.61 3.32 7.57
C THR A 40 -0.50 1.97 6.88
N VAL A 41 -0.41 0.90 7.65
CA VAL A 41 -0.38 -0.47 7.11
C VAL A 41 -1.75 -1.11 7.28
N VAL A 42 -2.31 -1.64 6.20
CA VAL A 42 -3.55 -2.41 6.23
C VAL A 42 -3.20 -3.89 6.14
N ILE A 43 -3.49 -4.63 7.19
CA ILE A 43 -3.27 -6.08 7.27
C ILE A 43 -4.57 -6.85 7.14
N GLY A 44 -4.48 -8.14 6.86
CA GLY A 44 -5.60 -9.06 6.77
C GLY A 44 -5.28 -10.24 5.86
N GLU A 45 -6.10 -11.27 5.90
CA GLU A 45 -5.97 -12.47 5.09
C GLU A 45 -6.03 -12.17 3.59
N SER A 46 -5.56 -13.11 2.76
CA SER A 46 -5.70 -13.01 1.31
C SER A 46 -7.19 -12.96 0.92
N GLY A 47 -7.54 -12.10 -0.03
CA GLY A 47 -8.92 -11.96 -0.48
C GLY A 47 -9.83 -11.08 0.39
N THR A 48 -9.36 -10.52 1.51
CA THR A 48 -10.19 -9.67 2.40
C THR A 48 -10.51 -8.27 1.85
N GLY A 49 -10.06 -7.93 0.63
CA GLY A 49 -10.37 -6.63 0.01
C GLY A 49 -9.29 -5.56 0.13
N LYS A 50 -8.09 -5.87 0.63
CA LYS A 50 -6.98 -4.90 0.80
C LYS A 50 -6.62 -4.15 -0.49
N SER A 51 -6.40 -4.87 -1.59
CA SER A 51 -6.10 -4.25 -2.90
C SER A 51 -7.31 -3.50 -3.48
N VAL A 52 -8.54 -3.95 -3.15
CA VAL A 52 -9.77 -3.23 -3.51
C VAL A 52 -9.83 -1.91 -2.74
N LEU A 53 -9.49 -1.89 -1.47
CA LEU A 53 -9.38 -0.67 -0.66
C LEU A 53 -8.39 0.34 -1.27
N LEU A 54 -7.17 -0.11 -1.67
CA LEU A 54 -6.20 0.76 -2.34
C LEU A 54 -6.74 1.38 -3.63
N LYS A 55 -7.47 0.60 -4.43
CA LYS A 55 -8.09 1.10 -5.67
C LYS A 55 -9.14 2.17 -5.42
N HIS A 56 -9.86 2.12 -4.29
CA HIS A 56 -10.78 3.18 -3.90
C HIS A 56 -10.03 4.44 -3.45
N ILE A 57 -8.95 4.30 -2.69
CA ILE A 57 -8.14 5.42 -2.21
C ILE A 57 -7.65 6.32 -3.35
N VAL A 58 -7.26 5.72 -4.49
CA VAL A 58 -6.77 6.46 -5.68
C VAL A 58 -7.86 6.67 -6.74
N ALA A 59 -9.13 6.40 -6.40
CA ALA A 59 -10.27 6.49 -7.29
C ALA A 59 -10.11 5.71 -8.62
N LEU A 60 -9.36 4.59 -8.62
CA LEU A 60 -9.35 3.60 -9.70
C LEU A 60 -10.61 2.72 -9.70
N MET A 61 -11.37 2.77 -8.61
CA MET A 61 -12.63 2.05 -8.45
C MET A 61 -13.62 2.93 -7.70
N LYS A 62 -14.87 2.99 -8.19
CA LYS A 62 -15.95 3.70 -7.52
C LYS A 62 -16.60 2.80 -6.47
N PRO A 63 -16.88 3.30 -5.27
CA PRO A 63 -17.64 2.57 -4.26
C PRO A 63 -19.11 2.42 -4.72
N ASP A 64 -19.79 1.39 -4.21
CA ASP A 64 -21.25 1.23 -4.41
C ASP A 64 -22.02 2.17 -3.47
N THR A 65 -21.47 2.38 -2.26
CA THR A 65 -21.98 3.38 -1.28
C THR A 65 -20.82 4.04 -0.56
N GLY A 66 -21.09 5.20 0.04
CA GLY A 66 -20.08 5.99 0.74
C GLY A 66 -19.36 6.97 -0.16
N GLU A 67 -18.26 7.51 0.32
CA GLU A 67 -17.45 8.50 -0.41
C GLU A 67 -15.96 8.39 -0.06
N VAL A 68 -15.12 8.82 -0.99
CA VAL A 68 -13.67 8.95 -0.81
C VAL A 68 -13.28 10.41 -0.98
N ARG A 69 -12.52 10.93 -0.02
CA ARG A 69 -12.02 12.32 -0.05
C ARG A 69 -10.50 12.36 -0.04
N PHE A 70 -9.96 13.31 -0.78
CA PHE A 70 -8.54 13.66 -0.79
C PHE A 70 -8.40 15.17 -0.57
N HIS A 71 -7.65 15.60 0.43
CA HIS A 71 -7.61 16.99 0.91
C HIS A 71 -9.02 17.59 1.14
N GLY A 72 -9.90 16.83 1.77
CA GLY A 72 -11.28 17.25 2.02
C GLY A 72 -12.20 17.26 0.79
N ARG A 73 -11.67 17.23 -0.45
CA ARG A 73 -12.46 17.15 -1.69
C ARG A 73 -12.90 15.72 -1.96
N ARG A 74 -14.19 15.51 -2.24
CA ARG A 74 -14.71 14.21 -2.70
C ARG A 74 -14.15 13.89 -4.09
N ILE A 75 -13.61 12.68 -4.29
CA ILE A 75 -12.93 12.27 -5.53
C ILE A 75 -13.60 11.10 -6.26
N ASP A 76 -14.40 10.28 -5.58
CA ASP A 76 -15.06 9.10 -6.18
C ASP A 76 -16.15 9.44 -7.22
N ASN A 77 -16.62 10.67 -7.23
CA ASN A 77 -17.66 11.16 -8.15
C ASN A 77 -17.10 12.01 -9.31
N LEU A 78 -15.80 12.20 -9.37
CA LEU A 78 -15.16 13.01 -10.40
C LEU A 78 -15.07 12.28 -11.75
N SER A 79 -14.95 13.05 -12.84
CA SER A 79 -14.67 12.55 -14.18
C SER A 79 -13.22 12.07 -14.30
N GLU A 80 -12.94 11.18 -15.26
CA GLU A 80 -11.57 10.70 -15.53
C GLU A 80 -10.58 11.84 -15.81
N ARG A 81 -11.03 12.91 -16.47
CA ARG A 81 -10.21 14.10 -16.74
C ARG A 81 -9.80 14.82 -15.44
N GLU A 82 -10.72 14.98 -14.49
CA GLU A 82 -10.43 15.60 -13.19
C GLU A 82 -9.57 14.69 -12.32
N LEU A 83 -9.76 13.35 -12.43
CA LEU A 83 -8.98 12.37 -11.69
C LEU A 83 -7.53 12.28 -12.18
N ALA A 84 -7.24 12.60 -13.43
CA ALA A 84 -5.89 12.56 -13.97
C ALA A 84 -4.91 13.41 -13.14
N ASP A 85 -5.26 14.66 -12.86
CA ASP A 85 -4.43 15.57 -12.05
C ASP A 85 -4.28 15.09 -10.59
N ILE A 86 -5.35 14.49 -10.04
CA ILE A 86 -5.33 13.95 -8.69
C ILE A 86 -4.42 12.72 -8.63
N ARG A 87 -4.53 11.81 -9.62
CA ARG A 87 -3.74 10.58 -9.67
C ARG A 87 -2.25 10.84 -9.84
N CYS A 88 -1.82 11.96 -10.43
CA CYS A 88 -0.42 12.38 -10.48
C CYS A 88 0.18 12.58 -9.08
N ARG A 89 -0.64 12.85 -8.07
CA ARG A 89 -0.23 13.03 -6.67
C ARG A 89 -0.11 11.68 -5.92
N PHE A 90 -0.41 10.56 -6.59
CA PHE A 90 -0.30 9.21 -6.06
C PHE A 90 0.76 8.42 -6.81
N GLY A 91 1.68 7.81 -6.10
CA GLY A 91 2.52 6.73 -6.61
C GLY A 91 1.89 5.38 -6.29
N PHE A 92 1.99 4.41 -7.19
CA PHE A 92 1.46 3.07 -6.95
C PHE A 92 2.53 2.01 -7.23
N LEU A 93 2.87 1.21 -6.21
CA LEU A 93 3.68 0.01 -6.34
C LEU A 93 2.77 -1.21 -6.34
N PHE A 94 2.55 -1.78 -7.51
CA PHE A 94 1.77 -3.01 -7.68
C PHE A 94 2.54 -4.24 -7.20
N GLN A 95 1.82 -5.27 -6.79
CA GLN A 95 2.36 -6.53 -6.27
C GLN A 95 3.44 -7.16 -7.15
N MET A 96 3.26 -7.17 -8.48
CA MET A 96 4.23 -7.69 -9.44
C MET A 96 5.15 -6.62 -10.03
N GLY A 97 5.09 -5.37 -9.52
CA GLY A 97 5.84 -4.22 -10.03
C GLY A 97 5.30 -3.63 -11.33
N ALA A 98 4.61 -4.41 -12.17
CA ALA A 98 3.97 -4.01 -13.42
C ALA A 98 4.89 -3.18 -14.35
N LEU A 99 6.15 -3.57 -14.50
CA LEU A 99 7.08 -2.94 -15.44
C LEU A 99 6.72 -3.30 -16.88
N PHE A 100 6.97 -2.38 -17.79
CA PHE A 100 6.89 -2.63 -19.22
C PHE A 100 8.15 -3.38 -19.68
N ASP A 101 8.00 -4.63 -20.07
CA ASP A 101 9.14 -5.48 -20.47
C ASP A 101 9.81 -5.01 -21.77
N SER A 102 9.09 -4.28 -22.63
CA SER A 102 9.60 -3.66 -23.86
C SER A 102 10.39 -2.38 -23.63
N MET A 103 10.39 -1.84 -22.41
CA MET A 103 11.09 -0.61 -22.04
C MET A 103 12.30 -0.91 -21.18
N THR A 104 13.33 -0.07 -21.29
CA THR A 104 14.47 -0.07 -20.37
C THR A 104 14.04 0.36 -18.96
N VAL A 105 14.89 0.17 -17.98
CA VAL A 105 14.72 0.67 -16.60
C VAL A 105 14.50 2.18 -16.59
N GLY A 106 15.30 2.93 -17.35
CA GLY A 106 15.17 4.38 -17.45
C GLY A 106 13.85 4.81 -18.07
N GLU A 107 13.42 4.16 -19.14
CA GLU A 107 12.13 4.44 -19.80
C GLU A 107 10.94 4.10 -18.90
N ASN A 108 11.00 2.99 -18.14
CA ASN A 108 9.97 2.67 -17.15
C ASN A 108 9.82 3.78 -16.10
N VAL A 109 10.94 4.33 -15.61
CA VAL A 109 10.91 5.43 -14.61
C VAL A 109 10.44 6.73 -15.24
N ALA A 110 10.83 7.00 -16.49
CA ALA A 110 10.45 8.20 -17.25
C ALA A 110 8.97 8.20 -17.67
N PHE A 111 8.38 7.02 -17.84
CA PHE A 111 7.05 6.82 -18.43
C PHE A 111 5.96 7.75 -17.85
N PRO A 112 5.71 7.81 -16.53
CA PRO A 112 4.66 8.67 -15.99
C PRO A 112 4.91 10.16 -16.26
N ILE A 113 6.17 10.58 -16.34
CA ILE A 113 6.54 11.97 -16.62
C ILE A 113 6.19 12.33 -18.07
N ILE A 114 6.50 11.41 -19.00
CA ILE A 114 6.24 11.60 -20.45
C ILE A 114 4.73 11.63 -20.71
N GLU A 115 3.99 10.68 -20.15
CA GLU A 115 2.54 10.56 -20.34
C GLU A 115 1.75 11.78 -19.82
N HIS A 116 2.24 12.40 -18.77
CA HIS A 116 1.59 13.60 -18.22
C HIS A 116 2.10 14.92 -18.84
N GLY A 117 2.75 14.84 -19.99
CA GLY A 117 3.13 16.00 -20.79
C GLY A 117 4.24 16.83 -20.18
N GLY A 118 5.07 16.23 -19.35
CA GLY A 118 6.22 16.90 -18.74
C GLY A 118 7.21 17.40 -19.77
N LYS A 119 7.11 18.68 -20.13
CA LYS A 119 8.14 19.41 -20.88
C LYS A 119 9.33 19.68 -19.96
N LEU A 120 10.14 18.65 -19.69
CA LEU A 120 11.26 18.76 -18.76
C LEU A 120 12.54 19.28 -19.39
N ASN A 121 12.45 20.06 -20.49
CA ASN A 121 13.53 20.85 -21.08
C ASN A 121 14.93 20.18 -20.99
N GLY A 122 15.05 18.91 -21.37
CA GLY A 122 16.30 18.16 -21.31
C GLY A 122 16.66 17.53 -19.94
N ARG A 123 15.91 17.83 -18.86
CA ARG A 123 16.21 17.31 -17.50
C ARG A 123 15.65 15.93 -17.18
N LEU A 124 14.98 15.28 -18.12
CA LEU A 124 14.33 13.99 -17.89
C LEU A 124 15.35 12.91 -17.45
N SER A 125 16.52 12.85 -18.08
CA SER A 125 17.59 11.91 -17.74
C SER A 125 18.14 12.13 -16.32
N GLU A 126 18.26 13.40 -15.89
CA GLU A 126 18.71 13.75 -14.55
C GLU A 126 17.70 13.29 -13.49
N ILE A 127 16.41 13.51 -13.73
CA ILE A 127 15.32 13.08 -12.83
C ILE A 127 15.31 11.55 -12.73
N VAL A 128 15.39 10.85 -13.87
CA VAL A 128 15.45 9.39 -13.89
C VAL A 128 16.65 8.88 -13.08
N ALA A 129 17.84 9.46 -13.28
CA ALA A 129 19.03 9.09 -12.53
C ALA A 129 18.87 9.36 -11.02
N GLU A 130 18.28 10.49 -10.64
CA GLU A 130 17.98 10.81 -9.24
C GLU A 130 17.04 9.77 -8.60
N LYS A 131 15.93 9.42 -9.29
CA LYS A 131 14.99 8.43 -8.74
C LYS A 131 15.57 7.04 -8.64
N LEU A 132 16.39 6.63 -9.61
CA LEU A 132 17.11 5.37 -9.55
C LEU A 132 18.15 5.34 -8.41
N ARG A 133 18.85 6.45 -8.17
CA ARG A 133 19.78 6.58 -7.05
C ARG A 133 19.06 6.48 -5.70
N LEU A 134 17.88 7.09 -5.56
CA LEU A 134 17.06 7.00 -4.34
C LEU A 134 16.75 5.55 -3.96
N VAL A 135 16.53 4.68 -4.95
CA VAL A 135 16.23 3.25 -4.72
C VAL A 135 17.46 2.34 -4.85
N GLY A 136 18.67 2.91 -4.93
CA GLY A 136 19.93 2.16 -4.99
C GLY A 136 20.13 1.36 -6.28
N LEU A 137 19.75 1.94 -7.43
CA LEU A 137 19.87 1.32 -8.76
C LEU A 137 20.65 2.22 -9.75
N ASP A 138 21.66 2.91 -9.24
CA ASP A 138 22.51 3.78 -10.06
C ASP A 138 23.15 2.97 -11.20
N GLY A 139 23.25 3.54 -12.40
CA GLY A 139 23.88 2.92 -13.55
C GLY A 139 23.07 1.84 -14.28
N LEU A 140 21.83 1.55 -13.86
CA LEU A 140 21.00 0.51 -14.49
C LEU A 140 20.02 1.04 -15.55
N GLN A 141 20.10 2.32 -15.93
CA GLN A 141 19.14 2.98 -16.82
C GLN A 141 18.89 2.24 -18.14
N ASN A 142 19.95 1.69 -18.72
CA ASN A 142 19.94 1.06 -20.05
C ASN A 142 19.61 -0.45 -20.00
N ARG A 143 19.42 -1.03 -18.82
CA ARG A 143 19.02 -2.44 -18.68
C ARG A 143 17.52 -2.60 -18.96
N THR A 144 17.13 -3.77 -19.45
CA THR A 144 15.72 -4.17 -19.55
C THR A 144 15.29 -4.92 -18.28
N PRO A 145 13.98 -5.01 -18.01
CA PRO A 145 13.48 -5.79 -16.87
C PRO A 145 13.94 -7.24 -16.86
N GLY A 146 14.14 -7.85 -18.02
CA GLY A 146 14.69 -9.22 -18.15
C GLY A 146 16.12 -9.38 -17.66
N GLN A 147 16.89 -8.30 -17.56
CA GLN A 147 18.31 -8.31 -17.18
C GLN A 147 18.55 -7.97 -15.70
N ILE A 148 17.51 -7.81 -14.91
CA ILE A 148 17.58 -7.44 -13.49
C ILE A 148 16.82 -8.43 -12.61
N SER A 149 17.23 -8.54 -11.35
CA SER A 149 16.60 -9.45 -10.38
C SER A 149 15.18 -9.00 -9.98
N GLY A 150 14.38 -9.91 -9.41
CA GLY A 150 13.04 -9.59 -8.92
C GLY A 150 13.01 -8.46 -7.90
N GLY A 151 13.96 -8.43 -6.96
CA GLY A 151 14.10 -7.32 -6.01
C GLY A 151 14.49 -6.00 -6.68
N GLN A 152 15.32 -6.03 -7.74
CA GLN A 152 15.63 -4.86 -8.54
C GLN A 152 14.39 -4.38 -9.32
N LYS A 153 13.61 -5.29 -9.90
CA LYS A 153 12.32 -4.94 -10.57
C LYS A 153 11.39 -4.17 -9.64
N LYS A 154 11.22 -4.63 -8.39
CA LYS A 154 10.41 -3.91 -7.39
C LYS A 154 10.95 -2.52 -7.08
N ARG A 155 12.28 -2.37 -6.98
CA ARG A 155 12.90 -1.06 -6.77
C ARG A 155 12.77 -0.13 -7.98
N VAL A 156 12.84 -0.63 -9.22
CA VAL A 156 12.51 0.14 -10.43
C VAL A 156 11.06 0.59 -10.43
N ALA A 157 10.12 -0.30 -10.09
CA ALA A 157 8.71 0.05 -9.99
C ALA A 157 8.47 1.12 -8.92
N LEU A 158 9.22 1.09 -7.81
CA LEU A 158 9.18 2.13 -6.79
C LEU A 158 9.76 3.46 -7.30
N ALA A 159 10.89 3.43 -8.03
CA ALA A 159 11.46 4.62 -8.68
C ALA A 159 10.46 5.26 -9.65
N ARG A 160 9.72 4.45 -10.43
CA ARG A 160 8.63 4.90 -11.30
C ARG A 160 7.49 5.52 -10.49
N ALA A 161 7.08 4.91 -9.37
CA ALA A 161 6.02 5.42 -8.52
C ALA A 161 6.34 6.80 -7.93
N ILE A 162 7.62 7.10 -7.67
CA ILE A 162 8.06 8.40 -7.11
C ILE A 162 8.51 9.40 -8.17
N ALA A 163 8.44 9.06 -9.46
CA ALA A 163 8.98 9.89 -10.54
C ALA A 163 8.30 11.26 -10.64
N MET A 164 7.00 11.32 -10.38
CA MET A 164 6.19 12.54 -10.42
C MET A 164 6.23 13.36 -9.12
N GLY A 165 6.95 12.92 -8.08
CA GLY A 165 6.96 13.58 -6.77
C GLY A 165 5.61 13.46 -6.04
N PRO A 166 5.05 12.26 -5.86
CA PRO A 166 3.73 12.08 -5.28
C PRO A 166 3.68 12.49 -3.80
N GLU A 167 2.48 12.85 -3.32
CA GLU A 167 2.20 13.09 -1.91
C GLU A 167 1.90 11.80 -1.15
N VAL A 168 1.38 10.80 -1.88
CA VAL A 168 0.98 9.51 -1.33
C VAL A 168 1.60 8.39 -2.16
N ILE A 169 2.15 7.37 -1.51
CA ILE A 169 2.52 6.12 -2.17
C ILE A 169 1.67 4.99 -1.62
N LEU A 170 1.03 4.27 -2.54
CA LEU A 170 0.27 3.06 -2.28
C LEU A 170 1.12 1.85 -2.61
N TYR A 171 1.28 0.95 -1.65
CA TYR A 171 2.08 -0.28 -1.80
C TYR A 171 1.14 -1.49 -1.69
N ASP A 172 1.00 -2.23 -2.78
CA ASP A 172 0.21 -3.47 -2.82
C ASP A 172 1.16 -4.66 -2.70
N GLU A 173 1.21 -5.28 -1.52
CA GLU A 173 2.04 -6.45 -1.19
C GLU A 173 3.51 -6.27 -1.61
N PRO A 174 4.22 -5.25 -1.10
CA PRO A 174 5.54 -4.85 -1.62
C PRO A 174 6.62 -5.91 -1.46
N THR A 175 6.52 -6.79 -0.46
CA THR A 175 7.53 -7.82 -0.12
C THR A 175 7.18 -9.21 -0.67
N THR A 176 5.96 -9.41 -1.19
CA THR A 176 5.53 -10.72 -1.71
C THR A 176 6.43 -11.22 -2.84
N GLY A 177 6.84 -12.48 -2.73
CA GLY A 177 7.72 -13.15 -3.70
C GLY A 177 9.21 -12.83 -3.54
N LEU A 178 9.60 -12.15 -2.46
CA LEU A 178 10.99 -11.90 -2.10
C LEU A 178 11.41 -12.78 -0.91
N ASP A 179 12.70 -13.09 -0.84
CA ASP A 179 13.30 -13.68 0.35
C ASP A 179 13.33 -12.65 1.52
N PRO A 180 13.51 -13.09 2.77
CA PRO A 180 13.49 -12.19 3.92
C PRO A 180 14.47 -11.02 3.84
N VAL A 181 15.67 -11.25 3.30
CA VAL A 181 16.71 -10.21 3.19
C VAL A 181 16.29 -9.14 2.18
N ARG A 182 15.76 -9.56 1.02
CA ARG A 182 15.27 -8.61 0.00
C ARG A 182 13.98 -7.91 0.44
N SER A 183 13.13 -8.58 1.18
CA SER A 183 11.95 -7.99 1.83
C SER A 183 12.37 -6.86 2.77
N ASP A 184 13.41 -7.09 3.56
CA ASP A 184 13.95 -6.09 4.47
C ASP A 184 14.49 -4.86 3.73
N VAL A 185 15.16 -5.04 2.59
CA VAL A 185 15.61 -3.93 1.73
C VAL A 185 14.41 -3.07 1.25
N ILE A 186 13.29 -3.68 0.90
CA ILE A 186 12.08 -2.93 0.49
C ILE A 186 11.51 -2.17 1.69
N ASN A 187 11.47 -2.78 2.89
CA ASN A 187 11.02 -2.12 4.10
C ASN A 187 11.88 -0.90 4.45
N GLU A 188 13.21 -1.02 4.35
CA GLU A 188 14.12 0.11 4.54
C GLU A 188 13.92 1.22 3.50
N LEU A 189 13.58 0.86 2.25
CA LEU A 189 13.26 1.86 1.22
C LEU A 189 11.95 2.59 1.54
N ILE A 190 10.91 1.93 2.04
CA ILE A 190 9.68 2.57 2.49
C ILE A 190 10.00 3.59 3.59
N LEU A 191 10.77 3.19 4.59
CA LEU A 191 11.20 4.08 5.68
C LEU A 191 12.08 5.24 5.19
N LYS A 192 13.00 4.97 4.25
CA LYS A 192 13.86 5.99 3.65
C LYS A 192 13.02 7.04 2.91
N LEU A 193 12.10 6.61 2.04
CA LEU A 193 11.25 7.52 1.27
C LEU A 193 10.38 8.39 2.18
N LYS A 194 9.80 7.80 3.25
CA LYS A 194 9.07 8.56 4.26
C LYS A 194 9.93 9.69 4.85
N ARG A 195 11.20 9.41 5.19
CA ARG A 195 12.11 10.39 5.80
C ARG A 195 12.59 11.46 4.80
N GLU A 196 13.02 11.03 3.61
CA GLU A 196 13.70 11.91 2.66
C GLU A 196 12.74 12.76 1.83
N ILE A 197 11.60 12.21 1.40
CA ILE A 197 10.62 12.94 0.58
C ILE A 197 9.30 13.24 1.31
N ARG A 198 9.21 12.90 2.61
CA ARG A 198 8.07 13.16 3.50
C ARG A 198 6.72 12.71 2.93
N VAL A 199 6.73 11.60 2.20
CA VAL A 199 5.54 11.04 1.56
C VAL A 199 4.65 10.33 2.58
N THR A 200 3.35 10.40 2.36
CA THR A 200 2.37 9.56 3.07
C THR A 200 2.37 8.16 2.45
N SER A 201 2.41 7.11 3.26
CA SER A 201 2.46 5.73 2.77
C SER A 201 1.24 4.94 3.22
N VAL A 202 0.63 4.21 2.28
CA VAL A 202 -0.39 3.20 2.58
C VAL A 202 0.12 1.86 2.08
N VAL A 203 0.36 0.94 2.98
CA VAL A 203 0.92 -0.39 2.66
C VAL A 203 -0.15 -1.44 2.94
N VAL A 204 -0.50 -2.26 1.97
CA VAL A 204 -1.29 -3.46 2.24
C VAL A 204 -0.38 -4.67 2.22
N THR A 205 -0.49 -5.52 3.22
CA THR A 205 0.31 -6.74 3.33
C THR A 205 -0.34 -7.75 4.27
N HIS A 206 0.04 -9.01 4.11
CA HIS A 206 -0.21 -10.07 5.08
C HIS A 206 1.06 -10.42 5.90
N ASP A 207 2.20 -9.80 5.58
CA ASP A 207 3.47 -10.01 6.28
C ASP A 207 3.56 -9.13 7.53
N MET A 208 3.39 -9.74 8.70
CA MET A 208 3.43 -9.05 9.98
C MET A 208 4.80 -8.49 10.31
N THR A 209 5.90 -9.13 9.85
CA THR A 209 7.26 -8.63 10.07
C THR A 209 7.45 -7.28 9.39
N SER A 210 7.06 -7.19 8.12
CA SER A 210 7.07 -5.92 7.37
C SER A 210 6.12 -4.89 7.99
N ALA A 211 4.89 -5.30 8.33
CA ALA A 211 3.90 -4.41 8.94
C ALA A 211 4.43 -3.76 10.22
N MET A 212 4.97 -4.55 11.13
CA MET A 212 5.54 -4.07 12.41
C MET A 212 6.75 -3.17 12.23
N LYS A 213 7.51 -3.34 11.14
CA LYS A 213 8.72 -2.56 10.87
C LYS A 213 8.41 -1.18 10.29
N VAL A 214 7.44 -1.08 9.36
CA VAL A 214 7.25 0.15 8.59
C VAL A 214 6.11 1.03 9.09
N ALA A 215 5.17 0.48 9.91
CA ALA A 215 3.96 1.17 10.30
C ALA A 215 4.17 2.20 11.41
N ASP A 216 3.50 3.36 11.27
CA ASP A 216 3.13 4.21 12.41
C ASP A 216 1.77 3.76 12.97
N ARG A 217 0.91 3.24 12.11
CA ARG A 217 -0.44 2.78 12.42
C ARG A 217 -0.77 1.54 11.60
N ILE A 218 -1.38 0.57 12.21
CA ILE A 218 -1.85 -0.66 11.56
C ILE A 218 -3.37 -0.71 11.67
N VAL A 219 -4.01 -1.09 10.56
CA VAL A 219 -5.45 -1.31 10.45
C VAL A 219 -5.67 -2.75 9.99
N MET A 220 -6.49 -3.51 10.70
CA MET A 220 -6.82 -4.88 10.32
C MET A 220 -8.16 -4.96 9.62
N LEU A 221 -8.14 -5.47 8.38
CA LEU A 221 -9.32 -5.73 7.57
C LEU A 221 -9.68 -7.22 7.65
N HIS A 222 -10.92 -7.50 8.06
CA HIS A 222 -11.47 -8.87 8.14
C HIS A 222 -12.94 -8.86 7.76
N GLY A 223 -13.38 -9.80 6.91
CA GLY A 223 -14.77 -9.87 6.46
C GLY A 223 -15.30 -8.57 5.84
N GLY A 224 -14.45 -7.82 5.13
CA GLY A 224 -14.82 -6.54 4.51
C GLY A 224 -14.92 -5.36 5.49
N ARG A 225 -14.60 -5.53 6.77
CA ARG A 225 -14.70 -4.51 7.83
C ARG A 225 -13.36 -4.27 8.51
N ILE A 226 -13.16 -3.07 9.03
CA ILE A 226 -12.04 -2.79 9.94
C ILE A 226 -12.43 -3.33 11.31
N ILE A 227 -11.63 -4.28 11.83
CA ILE A 227 -11.85 -4.90 13.14
C ILE A 227 -10.86 -4.45 14.20
N ALA A 228 -9.72 -3.88 13.78
CA ALA A 228 -8.72 -3.33 14.68
C ALA A 228 -7.99 -2.17 14.01
N ASP A 229 -7.60 -1.17 14.81
CA ASP A 229 -6.96 0.06 14.38
C ASP A 229 -6.13 0.64 15.53
N GLY A 230 -4.83 0.76 15.35
CA GLY A 230 -3.95 1.25 16.40
C GLY A 230 -2.46 1.22 16.02
N PRO A 231 -1.58 1.64 16.93
CA PRO A 231 -0.14 1.57 16.72
C PRO A 231 0.34 0.11 16.72
N PRO A 232 1.55 -0.19 16.19
CA PRO A 232 2.11 -1.54 16.19
C PRO A 232 2.10 -2.23 17.57
N GLU A 233 2.28 -1.47 18.64
CA GLU A 233 2.28 -2.00 20.02
C GLU A 233 0.93 -2.61 20.40
N TYR A 234 -0.19 -2.05 19.93
CA TYR A 234 -1.51 -2.62 20.16
C TYR A 234 -1.58 -4.08 19.66
N TYR A 235 -0.99 -4.36 18.48
CA TYR A 235 -0.99 -5.70 17.87
C TYR A 235 -0.07 -6.70 18.58
N ARG A 236 0.91 -6.23 19.36
CA ARG A 236 1.76 -7.08 20.20
C ARG A 236 1.07 -7.51 21.49
N THR A 237 0.19 -6.66 22.02
CA THR A 237 -0.34 -6.81 23.38
C THR A 237 -1.84 -7.12 23.45
N THR A 238 -2.57 -6.98 22.33
CA THR A 238 -4.03 -7.18 22.29
C THR A 238 -4.45 -8.58 22.71
N SER A 239 -5.57 -8.68 23.43
CA SER A 239 -6.25 -9.93 23.79
C SER A 239 -7.37 -10.33 22.81
N ASP A 240 -7.66 -9.52 21.77
CA ASP A 240 -8.67 -9.91 20.76
C ASP A 240 -8.19 -11.18 20.03
N ALA A 241 -8.92 -12.26 20.19
CA ALA A 241 -8.55 -13.58 19.69
C ALA A 241 -8.41 -13.63 18.15
N ARG A 242 -9.18 -12.81 17.41
CA ARG A 242 -9.11 -12.74 15.94
C ARG A 242 -7.83 -12.06 15.51
N VAL A 243 -7.49 -10.95 16.17
CA VAL A 243 -6.25 -10.20 15.89
C VAL A 243 -5.04 -11.05 16.26
N ARG A 244 -5.05 -11.70 17.44
CA ARG A 244 -3.97 -12.57 17.89
C ARG A 244 -3.72 -13.72 16.93
N ARG A 245 -4.76 -14.42 16.48
CA ARG A 245 -4.62 -15.52 15.51
C ARG A 245 -3.90 -15.07 14.24
N PHE A 246 -4.32 -13.93 13.68
CA PHE A 246 -3.68 -13.42 12.48
C PHE A 246 -2.21 -13.03 12.73
N VAL A 247 -1.93 -12.34 13.84
CA VAL A 247 -0.56 -11.92 14.21
C VAL A 247 0.35 -13.13 14.45
N ASP A 248 -0.18 -14.18 15.08
CA ASP A 248 0.58 -15.40 15.41
C ASP A 248 0.60 -16.41 14.26
N GLY A 249 -0.03 -16.11 13.12
CA GLY A 249 -0.09 -17.01 11.95
C GLY A 249 -0.86 -18.30 12.22
N GLN A 250 -1.89 -18.27 13.07
CA GLN A 250 -2.70 -19.44 13.43
C GLN A 250 -3.92 -19.53 12.51
N ALA A 251 -4.19 -20.75 12.01
CA ALA A 251 -5.38 -21.03 11.20
C ALA A 251 -6.69 -20.80 11.99
N ASP A 252 -7.75 -20.40 11.29
CA ASP A 252 -9.06 -20.32 11.90
C ASP A 252 -9.55 -21.74 12.29
N PRO A 253 -10.16 -21.93 13.48
CA PRO A 253 -10.72 -23.21 13.88
C PRO A 253 -11.69 -23.81 12.85
N SER A 254 -12.49 -22.99 12.19
CA SER A 254 -13.42 -23.44 11.14
C SER A 254 -12.70 -24.03 9.92
N ASP A 255 -11.52 -23.51 9.54
CA ASP A 255 -10.73 -24.08 8.46
C ASP A 255 -10.14 -25.45 8.86
N LEU A 256 -9.72 -25.59 10.12
CA LEU A 256 -9.19 -26.85 10.63
C LEU A 256 -10.28 -27.91 10.76
N GLU A 257 -11.50 -27.52 11.18
CA GLU A 257 -12.66 -28.42 11.22
C GLU A 257 -13.04 -28.91 9.81
N ALA A 258 -13.02 -28.02 8.81
CA ALA A 258 -13.29 -28.38 7.42
C ALA A 258 -12.29 -29.40 6.85
N LEU A 259 -11.07 -29.45 7.38
CA LEU A 259 -10.02 -30.43 7.04
C LEU A 259 -10.07 -31.70 7.90
N ASN A 260 -11.07 -31.84 8.81
CA ASN A 260 -11.15 -32.91 9.81
C ASN A 260 -9.89 -33.02 10.70
N ILE A 261 -9.18 -31.92 10.88
CA ILE A 261 -8.03 -31.82 11.78
C ILE A 261 -8.57 -31.46 13.18
N SER A 262 -8.63 -32.42 14.08
CA SER A 262 -8.96 -32.16 15.48
C SER A 262 -7.90 -31.24 16.08
N THR A 263 -8.29 -30.09 16.58
CA THR A 263 -7.41 -29.22 17.37
C THR A 263 -7.10 -29.97 18.67
N LEU A 264 -5.98 -30.69 18.71
CA LEU A 264 -5.42 -31.17 19.95
C LEU A 264 -5.00 -29.94 20.76
N THR A 265 -5.90 -29.48 21.62
CA THR A 265 -5.56 -28.60 22.73
C THR A 265 -4.48 -29.33 23.54
N LYS A 266 -3.23 -28.93 23.34
CA LYS A 266 -2.15 -29.28 24.29
C LYS A 266 -2.52 -28.60 25.62
N GLY A 267 -3.30 -29.32 26.41
CA GLY A 267 -3.41 -29.07 27.82
C GLY A 267 -2.04 -29.31 28.43
N ASN A 268 -1.34 -28.24 28.74
CA ASN A 268 -0.18 -28.29 29.58
C ASN A 268 -0.66 -28.60 31.00
N LYS A 269 -0.63 -29.89 31.37
CA LYS A 269 -0.67 -30.32 32.76
C LYS A 269 0.70 -30.91 33.08
N GLY A 270 1.42 -30.23 33.92
CA GLY A 270 2.66 -30.67 34.49
C GLY A 270 3.44 -29.52 35.09
#